data_0f89a9bf98c2edaa931bc6d26778999f
#
_entry.id   0f89a9bf98c2edaa931bc6d26778999f
#
_cell.length_a   1.000
_cell.length_b   1.000
_cell.length_c   1.000
_cell.angle_alpha   90.00
_cell.angle_beta   90.00
_cell.angle_gamma   90.00
#
_symmetry.space_group_name_H-M   'P 1'
#
loop_
_entity.id
_entity.type
_entity.pdbx_description
1 polymer ?
#
loop_
_entity_poly.entity_id
_entity_poly.type
_entity_poly.pdbx_seq_one_letter_code
_entity_poly.pdbx_strand_id
1 'polypeptide(L)'
;EEDIFYYCYNLKKVDLSQTKITKLPASTFVYAGIEEVLLPDMLTEIGAQAFLNTSRLKLIEVPERVKTIGLEAFRESGIVTVKLPNGIVNIASRAFYYCPELTEVTTYGPTSNDDPYATIQAYCFEGCPKLTHFEIPQSIRILGQGLLGGNRKVTQLTIPEHVTQINFSAFNNTGIKEVKVEGGTPPQVFEKVWYGFPDDITVIRVPAESIEKYKTAPGWQEYTNKIQAS
;
A
#
# COMPACT_ATOMS: atom_id res chain seq x y z
N GLU A 1 3.55 23.08 13.62
CA GLU A 1 5.00 22.96 13.89
C GLU A 1 5.43 21.54 13.52
N GLU A 2 6.61 21.38 12.95
CA GLU A 2 7.25 20.11 12.63
C GLU A 2 8.06 19.63 13.84
N ASP A 3 8.47 18.35 13.85
CA ASP A 3 9.40 17.74 14.82
C ASP A 3 8.96 17.76 16.29
N ILE A 4 7.65 17.79 16.58
CA ILE A 4 7.13 17.98 17.95
C ILE A 4 7.65 16.94 18.95
N PHE A 5 7.75 15.65 18.55
CA PHE A 5 8.23 14.54 19.39
C PHE A 5 9.45 13.85 18.82
N TYR A 6 10.24 14.58 18.05
CA TYR A 6 11.47 14.09 17.42
C TYR A 6 12.45 13.58 18.50
N TYR A 7 12.95 12.34 18.33
CA TYR A 7 13.83 11.65 19.29
C TYR A 7 13.27 11.50 20.73
N CYS A 8 11.96 11.58 20.93
CA CYS A 8 11.37 11.34 22.26
C CYS A 8 11.39 9.83 22.57
N TYR A 9 12.54 9.24 22.83
CA TYR A 9 12.72 7.79 23.01
C TYR A 9 11.92 7.18 24.17
N ASN A 10 11.61 7.96 25.19
CA ASN A 10 10.89 7.52 26.39
C ASN A 10 9.37 7.77 26.30
N LEU A 11 8.91 8.44 25.26
CA LEU A 11 7.50 8.70 25.03
C LEU A 11 6.81 7.39 24.59
N LYS A 12 5.85 6.90 25.39
CA LYS A 12 5.22 5.59 25.12
C LYS A 12 3.84 5.72 24.51
N LYS A 13 3.08 6.72 24.96
CA LYS A 13 1.69 6.90 24.52
C LYS A 13 1.41 8.35 24.24
N VAL A 14 0.70 8.59 23.14
CA VAL A 14 0.16 9.91 22.77
C VAL A 14 -1.30 9.77 22.40
N ASP A 15 -2.14 10.57 23.03
CA ASP A 15 -3.56 10.63 22.72
C ASP A 15 -3.90 11.98 22.08
N LEU A 16 -4.19 11.94 20.78
CA LEU A 16 -4.61 13.08 19.97
C LEU A 16 -6.11 13.01 19.63
N SER A 17 -6.83 11.98 20.12
CA SER A 17 -8.21 11.69 19.71
C SER A 17 -9.18 12.85 19.93
N GLN A 18 -8.96 13.64 20.96
CA GLN A 18 -9.81 14.80 21.30
C GLN A 18 -9.33 16.11 20.68
N THR A 19 -8.26 16.07 19.90
CA THR A 19 -7.77 17.27 19.20
C THR A 19 -8.58 17.54 17.92
N LYS A 20 -8.54 18.77 17.44
CA LYS A 20 -9.20 19.17 16.18
C LYS A 20 -8.23 19.28 15.03
N ILE A 21 -7.05 18.68 15.15
CA ILE A 21 -6.08 18.70 14.04
C ILE A 21 -6.61 17.88 12.87
N THR A 22 -6.45 18.42 11.69
CA THR A 22 -6.80 17.75 10.42
C THR A 22 -5.58 17.21 9.70
N LYS A 23 -4.38 17.61 10.11
CA LYS A 23 -3.11 17.16 9.56
C LYS A 23 -2.16 16.82 10.70
N LEU A 24 -1.53 15.65 10.62
CA LEU A 24 -0.39 15.34 11.47
C LEU A 24 0.85 15.90 10.77
N PRO A 25 1.60 16.81 11.41
CA PRO A 25 2.75 17.44 10.80
C PRO A 25 3.84 16.44 10.37
N ALA A 26 4.70 16.86 9.45
CA ALA A 26 5.87 16.08 9.09
C ALA A 26 6.77 15.84 10.31
N SER A 27 7.47 14.72 10.29
CA SER A 27 8.48 14.33 11.29
C SER A 27 7.99 14.32 12.76
N THR A 28 6.68 14.30 13.00
CA THR A 28 6.10 14.43 14.37
C THR A 28 6.70 13.44 15.36
N PHE A 29 6.88 12.17 14.99
CA PHE A 29 7.35 11.09 15.87
C PHE A 29 8.63 10.40 15.38
N VAL A 30 9.45 11.06 14.59
CA VAL A 30 10.69 10.48 14.08
C VAL A 30 11.56 9.97 15.22
N TYR A 31 11.92 8.68 15.18
CA TYR A 31 12.69 7.98 16.23
C TYR A 31 12.06 8.04 17.63
N ALA A 32 10.76 8.37 17.76
CA ALA A 32 10.11 8.35 19.07
C ALA A 32 9.87 6.91 19.55
N GLY A 33 9.91 6.73 20.87
CA GLY A 33 9.72 5.43 21.53
C GLY A 33 8.26 5.01 21.67
N ILE A 34 7.32 5.63 20.92
CA ILE A 34 5.89 5.40 21.07
C ILE A 34 5.52 3.94 20.81
N GLU A 35 4.66 3.43 21.69
CA GLU A 35 4.06 2.11 21.61
C GLU A 35 2.59 2.20 21.17
N GLU A 36 1.92 3.33 21.48
CA GLU A 36 0.52 3.60 21.16
C GLU A 36 0.32 5.07 20.77
N VAL A 37 -0.46 5.30 19.73
CA VAL A 37 -0.96 6.61 19.34
C VAL A 37 -2.45 6.54 19.00
N LEU A 38 -3.25 7.44 19.54
CA LEU A 38 -4.66 7.63 19.20
C LEU A 38 -4.78 8.87 18.30
N LEU A 39 -5.16 8.66 17.06
CA LEU A 39 -5.33 9.73 16.07
C LEU A 39 -6.78 10.27 16.09
N PRO A 40 -7.01 11.55 15.80
CA PRO A 40 -8.37 12.11 15.77
C PRO A 40 -9.11 11.72 14.48
N ASP A 41 -10.43 11.51 14.59
CA ASP A 41 -11.30 11.15 13.45
C ASP A 41 -11.34 12.21 12.34
N MET A 42 -10.99 13.47 12.69
CA MET A 42 -10.96 14.57 11.72
C MET A 42 -9.70 14.61 10.87
N LEU A 43 -8.74 13.71 11.11
CA LEU A 43 -7.47 13.69 10.40
C LEU A 43 -7.68 13.37 8.91
N THR A 44 -7.11 14.19 8.05
CA THR A 44 -7.16 14.03 6.57
C THR A 44 -5.80 13.72 5.97
N GLU A 45 -4.71 13.98 6.71
CA GLU A 45 -3.35 13.83 6.23
C GLU A 45 -2.41 13.39 7.34
N ILE A 46 -1.59 12.38 7.06
CA ILE A 46 -0.42 11.99 7.83
C ILE A 46 0.80 12.53 7.08
N GLY A 47 1.56 13.43 7.73
CA GLY A 47 2.70 14.12 7.12
C GLY A 47 3.87 13.21 6.78
N ALA A 48 4.81 13.75 5.98
CA ALA A 48 6.02 13.04 5.60
C ALA A 48 6.82 12.64 6.86
N GLN A 49 7.34 11.41 6.88
CA GLN A 49 8.16 10.89 7.96
C GLN A 49 7.52 10.95 9.37
N ALA A 50 6.21 11.13 9.46
CA ALA A 50 5.52 11.34 10.75
C ALA A 50 5.81 10.24 11.79
N PHE A 51 6.00 9.00 11.36
CA PHE A 51 6.30 7.82 12.17
C PHE A 51 7.58 7.10 11.73
N LEU A 52 8.51 7.84 11.11
CA LEU A 52 9.78 7.26 10.66
C LEU A 52 10.53 6.63 11.84
N ASN A 53 10.91 5.36 11.68
CA ASN A 53 11.69 4.61 12.66
C ASN A 53 11.06 4.52 14.07
N THR A 54 9.73 4.49 14.16
CA THR A 54 9.00 4.22 15.41
C THR A 54 8.95 2.72 15.69
N SER A 55 10.07 2.12 16.05
CA SER A 55 10.27 0.66 16.13
C SER A 55 9.39 -0.04 17.17
N ARG A 56 8.84 0.68 18.14
CA ARG A 56 7.98 0.13 19.20
C ARG A 56 6.48 0.23 18.87
N LEU A 57 6.08 1.07 17.92
CA LEU A 57 4.69 1.20 17.49
C LEU A 57 4.26 -0.09 16.77
N LYS A 58 3.29 -0.83 17.33
CA LYS A 58 2.85 -2.12 16.80
C LYS A 58 1.56 -2.06 16.02
N LEU A 59 0.70 -1.13 16.37
CA LEU A 59 -0.61 -0.96 15.76
C LEU A 59 -0.85 0.51 15.48
N ILE A 60 -1.40 0.79 14.30
CA ILE A 60 -1.97 2.08 13.98
C ILE A 60 -3.29 1.87 13.24
N GLU A 61 -4.31 2.58 13.66
CA GLU A 61 -5.56 2.69 12.93
C GLU A 61 -5.55 4.04 12.19
N VAL A 62 -5.48 3.98 10.87
CA VAL A 62 -5.50 5.17 10.02
C VAL A 62 -6.95 5.65 9.94
N PRO A 63 -7.30 6.86 10.42
CA PRO A 63 -8.69 7.32 10.43
C PRO A 63 -9.33 7.35 9.04
N GLU A 64 -10.65 7.10 8.97
CA GLU A 64 -11.40 6.96 7.70
C GLU A 64 -11.29 8.18 6.78
N ARG A 65 -11.15 9.38 7.37
CA ARG A 65 -11.04 10.63 6.61
C ARG A 65 -9.66 10.88 6.02
N VAL A 66 -8.66 10.07 6.36
CA VAL A 66 -7.31 10.24 5.81
C VAL A 66 -7.32 9.99 4.30
N LYS A 67 -6.90 10.99 3.55
CA LYS A 67 -6.77 10.97 2.10
C LYS A 67 -5.32 10.83 1.64
N THR A 68 -4.38 11.25 2.49
CA THR A 68 -2.96 11.25 2.13
C THR A 68 -2.09 10.72 3.27
N ILE A 69 -1.20 9.79 2.93
CA ILE A 69 -0.07 9.36 3.76
C ILE A 69 1.20 9.84 3.06
N GLY A 70 2.00 10.64 3.78
CA GLY A 70 3.16 11.34 3.25
C GLY A 70 4.37 10.44 2.96
N LEU A 71 5.38 11.05 2.33
CA LEU A 71 6.66 10.41 1.99
C LEU A 71 7.28 9.77 3.24
N GLU A 72 7.65 8.48 3.15
CA GLU A 72 8.33 7.76 4.23
C GLU A 72 7.60 7.78 5.60
N ALA A 73 6.29 8.02 5.62
CA ALA A 73 5.55 8.29 6.86
C ALA A 73 5.72 7.20 7.94
N PHE A 74 5.81 5.94 7.57
CA PHE A 74 6.01 4.79 8.46
C PHE A 74 7.27 3.99 8.13
N ARG A 75 8.20 4.57 7.37
CA ARG A 75 9.43 3.88 7.01
C ARG A 75 10.15 3.35 8.25
N GLU A 76 10.56 2.07 8.19
CA GLU A 76 11.28 1.38 9.27
C GLU A 76 10.54 1.39 10.61
N SER A 77 9.21 1.55 10.60
CA SER A 77 8.40 1.45 11.82
C SER A 77 8.20 0.00 12.26
N GLY A 78 7.86 -0.22 13.53
CA GLY A 78 7.64 -1.53 14.11
C GLY A 78 6.22 -2.06 13.94
N ILE A 79 5.38 -1.44 13.09
CA ILE A 79 3.98 -1.81 12.91
C ILE A 79 3.84 -3.26 12.42
N VAL A 80 2.84 -3.95 12.97
CA VAL A 80 2.54 -5.35 12.64
C VAL A 80 1.38 -5.44 11.67
N THR A 81 0.36 -4.62 11.86
CA THR A 81 -0.81 -4.55 10.99
C THR A 81 -1.18 -3.11 10.65
N VAL A 82 -1.67 -2.90 9.45
CA VAL A 82 -2.18 -1.60 8.98
C VAL A 82 -3.57 -1.79 8.41
N LYS A 83 -4.51 -0.93 8.84
CA LYS A 83 -5.83 -0.81 8.21
C LYS A 83 -5.90 0.50 7.46
N LEU A 84 -6.09 0.43 6.15
CA LEU A 84 -6.17 1.58 5.26
C LEU A 84 -7.63 1.90 4.89
N PRO A 85 -8.06 3.17 4.92
CA PRO A 85 -9.40 3.50 4.45
C PRO A 85 -9.52 3.31 2.94
N ASN A 86 -10.64 2.74 2.49
CA ASN A 86 -10.93 2.54 1.06
C ASN A 86 -11.01 3.85 0.25
N GLY A 87 -11.22 4.97 0.93
CA GLY A 87 -11.30 6.29 0.30
C GLY A 87 -9.97 7.05 0.22
N ILE A 88 -8.82 6.39 0.45
CA ILE A 88 -7.50 7.05 0.39
C ILE A 88 -7.15 7.45 -1.04
N VAL A 89 -6.51 8.61 -1.22
CA VAL A 89 -6.17 9.17 -2.54
C VAL A 89 -4.69 8.98 -2.88
N ASN A 90 -3.83 9.15 -1.89
CA ASN A 90 -2.40 9.09 -2.11
C ASN A 90 -1.67 8.44 -0.93
N ILE A 91 -0.93 7.39 -1.23
CA ILE A 91 0.07 6.84 -0.34
C ILE A 91 1.42 7.11 -1.00
N ALA A 92 2.17 8.05 -0.43
CA ALA A 92 3.39 8.56 -1.04
C ALA A 92 4.53 7.53 -1.04
N SER A 93 5.56 7.83 -1.81
CA SER A 93 6.70 6.93 -2.00
C SER A 93 7.30 6.50 -0.66
N ARG A 94 7.62 5.22 -0.55
CA ARG A 94 8.26 4.61 0.62
C ARG A 94 7.49 4.76 1.94
N ALA A 95 6.19 5.03 1.91
CA ALA A 95 5.41 5.30 3.12
C ALA A 95 5.53 4.17 4.17
N PHE A 96 5.62 2.92 3.77
CA PHE A 96 5.80 1.74 4.62
C PHE A 96 7.04 0.94 4.25
N TYR A 97 8.06 1.62 3.73
CA TYR A 97 9.30 1.00 3.27
C TYR A 97 10.07 0.36 4.43
N TYR A 98 10.51 -0.90 4.22
CA TYR A 98 11.28 -1.65 5.24
C TYR A 98 10.63 -1.71 6.63
N CYS A 99 9.31 -1.99 6.71
CA CYS A 99 8.64 -2.30 7.98
C CYS A 99 8.90 -3.77 8.35
N PRO A 100 9.83 -4.07 9.26
CA PRO A 100 10.34 -5.43 9.47
C PRO A 100 9.33 -6.36 10.14
N GLU A 101 8.34 -5.80 10.82
CA GLU A 101 7.33 -6.55 11.58
C GLU A 101 5.98 -6.63 10.85
N LEU A 102 5.79 -5.89 9.75
CA LEU A 102 4.51 -5.82 9.04
C LEU A 102 4.12 -7.18 8.45
N THR A 103 2.98 -7.71 8.88
CA THR A 103 2.43 -9.00 8.44
C THR A 103 1.20 -8.87 7.55
N GLU A 104 0.43 -7.80 7.73
CA GLU A 104 -0.88 -7.64 7.11
C GLU A 104 -1.20 -6.18 6.80
N VAL A 105 -1.73 -5.94 5.60
CA VAL A 105 -2.35 -4.69 5.18
C VAL A 105 -3.77 -5.01 4.73
N THR A 106 -4.76 -4.47 5.45
CA THR A 106 -6.18 -4.61 5.15
C THR A 106 -6.83 -3.28 4.84
N THR A 107 -8.03 -3.33 4.30
CA THR A 107 -8.79 -2.13 3.94
C THR A 107 -10.13 -2.09 4.66
N TYR A 108 -10.71 -0.90 4.82
CA TYR A 108 -12.00 -0.73 5.46
C TYR A 108 -12.74 0.53 5.01
N GLY A 109 -14.01 0.63 5.39
CA GLY A 109 -14.86 1.78 5.11
C GLY A 109 -15.33 1.89 3.66
N PRO A 110 -16.14 2.90 3.37
CA PRO A 110 -16.69 3.09 2.03
C PRO A 110 -15.65 3.63 1.05
N THR A 111 -15.83 3.29 -0.21
CA THR A 111 -15.12 3.94 -1.32
C THR A 111 -15.82 5.28 -1.59
N SER A 112 -15.16 6.37 -1.26
CA SER A 112 -15.70 7.73 -1.40
C SER A 112 -14.95 8.61 -2.40
N ASN A 113 -14.14 7.99 -3.26
CA ASN A 113 -13.22 8.73 -4.11
C ASN A 113 -13.26 8.25 -5.55
N ASP A 114 -13.59 9.18 -6.46
CA ASP A 114 -13.53 8.98 -7.91
C ASP A 114 -12.30 9.66 -8.54
N ASP A 115 -11.25 9.96 -7.75
CA ASP A 115 -10.03 10.56 -8.26
C ASP A 115 -9.31 9.58 -9.21
N PRO A 116 -9.22 9.90 -10.52
CA PRO A 116 -8.58 9.03 -11.50
C PRO A 116 -7.06 8.88 -11.30
N TYR A 117 -6.47 9.71 -10.46
CA TYR A 117 -5.04 9.72 -10.14
C TYR A 117 -4.73 9.15 -8.76
N ALA A 118 -5.72 8.57 -8.07
CA ALA A 118 -5.49 7.95 -6.78
C ALA A 118 -4.42 6.86 -6.89
N THR A 119 -3.37 6.97 -6.07
CA THR A 119 -2.14 6.19 -6.26
C THR A 119 -1.52 5.68 -4.98
N ILE A 120 -0.95 4.49 -5.06
CA ILE A 120 0.12 4.06 -4.17
C ILE A 120 1.43 4.28 -4.93
N GLN A 121 2.28 5.19 -4.44
CA GLN A 121 3.50 5.59 -5.14
C GLN A 121 4.63 4.55 -5.02
N ALA A 122 5.82 4.90 -5.53
CA ALA A 122 6.92 3.96 -5.67
C ALA A 122 7.46 3.42 -4.32
N TYR A 123 7.79 2.12 -4.31
CA TYR A 123 8.46 1.42 -3.21
C TYR A 123 7.69 1.45 -1.89
N CYS A 124 6.36 1.65 -1.95
CA CYS A 124 5.57 1.99 -0.77
C CYS A 124 5.62 0.92 0.31
N PHE A 125 5.54 -0.37 -0.05
CA PHE A 125 5.62 -1.52 0.86
C PHE A 125 6.81 -2.43 0.55
N GLU A 126 7.85 -1.93 -0.12
CA GLU A 126 9.03 -2.72 -0.44
C GLU A 126 9.79 -3.12 0.82
N GLY A 127 10.27 -4.36 0.84
CA GLY A 127 11.17 -4.84 1.90
C GLY A 127 10.49 -5.10 3.24
N CYS A 128 9.22 -5.51 3.26
CA CYS A 128 8.50 -5.96 4.46
C CYS A 128 8.54 -7.50 4.56
N PRO A 129 9.58 -8.12 5.13
CA PRO A 129 9.88 -9.55 4.97
C PRO A 129 8.86 -10.48 5.64
N LYS A 130 8.01 -9.96 6.51
CA LYS A 130 6.96 -10.70 7.19
C LYS A 130 5.58 -10.55 6.55
N LEU A 131 5.43 -9.66 5.56
CA LEU A 131 4.14 -9.39 4.91
C LEU A 131 3.65 -10.64 4.18
N THR A 132 2.44 -11.08 4.55
CA THR A 132 1.77 -12.27 3.98
C THR A 132 0.46 -11.92 3.30
N HIS A 133 -0.23 -10.87 3.74
CA HIS A 133 -1.52 -10.44 3.22
C HIS A 133 -1.49 -8.95 2.86
N PHE A 134 -1.95 -8.64 1.66
CA PHE A 134 -2.00 -7.27 1.16
C PHE A 134 -3.27 -6.99 0.37
N GLU A 135 -4.07 -6.05 0.85
CA GLU A 135 -5.24 -5.54 0.16
C GLU A 135 -4.96 -4.16 -0.44
N ILE A 136 -5.40 -3.95 -1.66
CA ILE A 136 -5.33 -2.66 -2.35
C ILE A 136 -6.62 -1.89 -2.04
N PRO A 137 -6.56 -0.66 -1.50
CA PRO A 137 -7.76 0.15 -1.27
C PRO A 137 -8.55 0.38 -2.56
N GLN A 138 -9.87 0.30 -2.47
CA GLN A 138 -10.78 0.34 -3.63
C GLN A 138 -10.73 1.66 -4.43
N SER A 139 -10.31 2.76 -3.81
CA SER A 139 -10.11 4.04 -4.52
C SER A 139 -8.91 4.07 -5.43
N ILE A 140 -7.94 3.18 -5.25
CA ILE A 140 -6.64 3.25 -5.95
C ILE A 140 -6.80 2.90 -7.43
N ARG A 141 -6.19 3.70 -8.29
CA ARG A 141 -6.15 3.57 -9.75
C ARG A 141 -4.76 3.20 -10.27
N ILE A 142 -3.73 3.66 -9.58
CA ILE A 142 -2.34 3.55 -10.04
C ILE A 142 -1.51 2.84 -8.99
N LEU A 143 -0.87 1.73 -9.37
CA LEU A 143 0.09 1.00 -8.56
C LEU A 143 1.50 1.41 -8.95
N GLY A 144 2.25 1.94 -7.98
CA GLY A 144 3.59 2.49 -8.17
C GLY A 144 4.67 1.44 -8.44
N GLN A 145 5.82 1.92 -8.91
CA GLN A 145 7.01 1.12 -9.11
C GLN A 145 7.44 0.44 -7.81
N GLY A 146 7.81 -0.85 -7.89
CA GLY A 146 8.36 -1.59 -6.75
C GLY A 146 7.42 -1.71 -5.55
N LEU A 147 6.09 -1.57 -5.75
CA LEU A 147 5.07 -1.48 -4.69
C LEU A 147 5.27 -2.53 -3.58
N LEU A 148 5.41 -3.80 -3.96
CA LEU A 148 5.58 -4.93 -3.05
C LEU A 148 6.97 -5.59 -3.17
N GLY A 149 7.94 -4.92 -3.75
CA GLY A 149 9.25 -5.50 -4.05
C GLY A 149 9.87 -6.23 -2.86
N GLY A 150 10.37 -7.45 -3.07
CA GLY A 150 11.06 -8.23 -2.04
C GLY A 150 10.19 -8.96 -1.02
N ASN A 151 8.87 -8.83 -1.07
CA ASN A 151 7.94 -9.46 -0.11
C ASN A 151 7.63 -10.92 -0.48
N ARG A 152 8.56 -11.82 -0.24
CA ARG A 152 8.51 -13.22 -0.69
C ARG A 152 7.41 -14.07 -0.04
N LYS A 153 6.78 -13.59 1.03
CA LYS A 153 5.69 -14.29 1.70
C LYS A 153 4.30 -13.92 1.18
N VAL A 154 4.19 -12.86 0.37
CA VAL A 154 2.95 -12.56 -0.34
C VAL A 154 2.83 -13.54 -1.51
N THR A 155 1.86 -14.47 -1.43
CA THR A 155 1.69 -15.55 -2.42
C THR A 155 0.47 -15.35 -3.33
N GLN A 156 -0.45 -14.51 -2.92
CA GLN A 156 -1.68 -14.18 -3.66
C GLN A 156 -1.89 -12.67 -3.66
N LEU A 157 -2.49 -12.16 -4.73
CA LEU A 157 -2.85 -10.76 -4.85
C LEU A 157 -4.19 -10.62 -5.59
N THR A 158 -5.08 -9.79 -5.06
CA THR A 158 -6.26 -9.32 -5.79
C THR A 158 -6.03 -7.89 -6.26
N ILE A 159 -6.20 -7.66 -7.56
CA ILE A 159 -6.16 -6.34 -8.19
C ILE A 159 -7.61 -5.90 -8.41
N PRO A 160 -8.10 -4.86 -7.70
CA PRO A 160 -9.47 -4.37 -7.83
C PRO A 160 -9.81 -3.89 -9.24
N GLU A 161 -11.10 -3.92 -9.57
CA GLU A 161 -11.60 -3.55 -10.91
C GLU A 161 -11.24 -2.12 -11.34
N HIS A 162 -11.03 -1.24 -10.38
CA HIS A 162 -10.74 0.17 -10.62
C HIS A 162 -9.28 0.50 -10.90
N VAL A 163 -8.38 -0.46 -10.73
CA VAL A 163 -6.96 -0.27 -11.07
C VAL A 163 -6.82 -0.15 -12.58
N THR A 164 -6.27 0.97 -13.03
CA THR A 164 -6.08 1.30 -14.45
C THR A 164 -4.63 1.22 -14.89
N GLN A 165 -3.69 1.25 -13.95
CA GLN A 165 -2.26 1.30 -14.24
C GLN A 165 -1.42 0.53 -13.22
N ILE A 166 -0.49 -0.26 -13.72
CA ILE A 166 0.53 -0.97 -12.93
C ILE A 166 1.89 -0.55 -13.45
N ASN A 167 2.70 0.06 -12.59
CA ASN A 167 4.01 0.55 -12.96
C ASN A 167 5.10 -0.53 -12.87
N PHE A 168 6.25 -0.20 -13.42
CA PHE A 168 7.41 -1.07 -13.55
C PHE A 168 7.78 -1.74 -12.21
N SER A 169 8.08 -3.05 -12.27
CA SER A 169 8.53 -3.84 -11.12
C SER A 169 7.62 -3.83 -9.88
N ALA A 170 6.33 -3.50 -10.03
CA ALA A 170 5.41 -3.36 -8.89
C ALA A 170 5.44 -4.56 -7.93
N PHE A 171 5.63 -5.76 -8.43
CA PHE A 171 5.60 -7.01 -7.67
C PHE A 171 6.89 -7.83 -7.78
N ASN A 172 8.01 -7.17 -8.11
CA ASN A 172 9.30 -7.83 -8.29
C ASN A 172 9.79 -8.52 -7.01
N ASN A 173 10.38 -9.70 -7.14
CA ASN A 173 10.89 -10.50 -6.01
C ASN A 173 9.85 -10.80 -4.91
N THR A 174 8.56 -10.85 -5.25
CA THR A 174 7.51 -11.37 -4.37
C THR A 174 7.40 -12.88 -4.49
N GLY A 175 6.60 -13.49 -3.60
CA GLY A 175 6.25 -14.92 -3.70
C GLY A 175 4.94 -15.18 -4.46
N ILE A 176 4.38 -14.18 -5.16
CA ILE A 176 3.06 -14.26 -5.79
C ILE A 176 3.02 -15.38 -6.82
N LYS A 177 2.11 -16.33 -6.61
CA LYS A 177 1.81 -17.46 -7.51
C LYS A 177 0.47 -17.26 -8.21
N GLU A 178 -0.45 -16.60 -7.57
CA GLU A 178 -1.79 -16.38 -8.07
C GLU A 178 -2.17 -14.90 -8.00
N VAL A 179 -2.68 -14.36 -9.10
CA VAL A 179 -3.26 -13.02 -9.18
C VAL A 179 -4.70 -13.14 -9.64
N LYS A 180 -5.62 -12.51 -8.91
CA LYS A 180 -6.98 -12.27 -9.36
C LYS A 180 -7.09 -10.82 -9.81
N VAL A 181 -7.52 -10.58 -11.04
CA VAL A 181 -7.84 -9.25 -11.55
C VAL A 181 -9.34 -9.15 -11.70
N GLU A 182 -9.98 -8.21 -11.01
CA GLU A 182 -11.44 -8.08 -10.99
C GLU A 182 -11.97 -7.25 -12.16
N GLY A 183 -11.12 -6.42 -12.77
CA GLY A 183 -11.50 -5.55 -13.88
C GLY A 183 -11.71 -6.28 -15.20
N GLY A 184 -12.79 -5.92 -15.90
CA GLY A 184 -13.04 -6.40 -17.27
C GLY A 184 -12.17 -5.73 -18.35
N THR A 185 -11.40 -4.72 -17.98
CA THR A 185 -10.43 -4.04 -18.85
C THR A 185 -9.02 -4.21 -18.26
N PRO A 186 -8.05 -4.72 -19.05
CA PRO A 186 -6.70 -4.87 -18.58
C PRO A 186 -6.10 -3.53 -18.14
N PRO A 187 -5.55 -3.42 -16.91
CA PRO A 187 -4.75 -2.27 -16.53
C PRO A 187 -3.59 -2.03 -17.51
N GLN A 188 -3.29 -0.77 -17.80
CA GLN A 188 -2.10 -0.42 -18.56
C GLN A 188 -0.85 -0.82 -17.78
N VAL A 189 0.06 -1.51 -18.44
CA VAL A 189 1.36 -1.90 -17.87
C VAL A 189 2.45 -1.19 -18.65
N PHE A 190 3.29 -0.40 -17.96
CA PHE A 190 4.36 0.35 -18.59
C PHE A 190 5.62 -0.51 -18.75
N GLU A 191 6.15 -0.49 -19.96
CA GLU A 191 7.31 -1.15 -20.53
C GLU A 191 8.00 -2.27 -19.73
N LYS A 192 8.03 -3.45 -20.37
CA LYS A 192 8.70 -4.67 -19.91
C LYS A 192 8.23 -5.14 -18.53
N VAL A 193 7.05 -5.67 -18.52
CA VAL A 193 6.45 -6.42 -17.39
C VAL A 193 7.34 -7.59 -16.92
N TRP A 194 8.44 -7.86 -17.59
CA TRP A 194 9.47 -8.83 -17.20
C TRP A 194 9.89 -8.73 -15.72
N TYR A 195 9.51 -7.65 -15.07
CA TYR A 195 9.72 -7.44 -13.64
C TYR A 195 8.43 -7.05 -12.89
N GLY A 196 7.26 -7.13 -13.54
CA GLY A 196 5.98 -6.80 -12.91
C GLY A 196 5.51 -7.88 -11.96
N PHE A 197 5.37 -9.09 -12.50
CA PHE A 197 5.06 -10.30 -11.71
C PHE A 197 6.30 -11.19 -11.61
N PRO A 198 6.38 -12.04 -10.56
CA PRO A 198 7.45 -13.04 -10.46
C PRO A 198 7.46 -13.98 -11.68
N ASP A 199 8.65 -14.41 -12.12
CA ASP A 199 8.81 -15.34 -13.26
C ASP A 199 8.06 -16.66 -13.05
N ASP A 200 7.87 -17.04 -11.80
CA ASP A 200 7.24 -18.30 -11.39
C ASP A 200 5.75 -18.16 -11.03
N ILE A 201 5.09 -17.05 -11.44
CA ILE A 201 3.63 -16.93 -11.35
C ILE A 201 2.95 -18.10 -12.07
N THR A 202 1.94 -18.70 -11.43
CA THR A 202 1.28 -19.90 -11.96
C THR A 202 -0.05 -19.59 -12.63
N VAL A 203 -0.82 -18.64 -12.11
CA VAL A 203 -2.15 -18.31 -12.63
C VAL A 203 -2.51 -16.85 -12.47
N ILE A 204 -3.16 -16.31 -13.49
CA ILE A 204 -3.79 -15.00 -13.51
C ILE A 204 -5.26 -15.19 -13.82
N ARG A 205 -6.13 -14.94 -12.83
CA ARG A 205 -7.58 -15.07 -13.01
C ARG A 205 -8.16 -13.72 -13.39
N VAL A 206 -8.94 -13.73 -14.48
CA VAL A 206 -9.62 -12.55 -15.01
C VAL A 206 -11.09 -12.87 -15.26
N PRO A 207 -12.02 -11.90 -15.37
CA PRO A 207 -13.39 -12.14 -15.73
C PRO A 207 -13.48 -12.96 -17.02
N ALA A 208 -14.35 -13.99 -17.05
CA ALA A 208 -14.42 -14.96 -18.15
C ALA A 208 -14.62 -14.30 -19.52
N GLU A 209 -15.45 -13.26 -19.59
CA GLU A 209 -15.73 -12.48 -20.80
C GLU A 209 -14.57 -11.59 -21.25
N SER A 210 -13.54 -11.46 -20.44
CA SER A 210 -12.39 -10.56 -20.70
C SER A 210 -11.10 -11.29 -21.04
N ILE A 211 -11.09 -12.63 -21.03
CA ILE A 211 -9.90 -13.44 -21.27
C ILE A 211 -9.14 -13.01 -22.54
N GLU A 212 -9.84 -12.88 -23.67
CA GLU A 212 -9.20 -12.51 -24.94
C GLU A 212 -8.67 -11.08 -24.95
N LYS A 213 -9.32 -10.16 -24.21
CA LYS A 213 -8.79 -8.79 -24.02
C LYS A 213 -7.46 -8.81 -23.28
N TYR A 214 -7.35 -9.61 -22.22
CA TYR A 214 -6.11 -9.74 -21.46
C TYR A 214 -5.01 -10.42 -22.26
N LYS A 215 -5.30 -11.50 -22.97
CA LYS A 215 -4.31 -12.22 -23.79
C LYS A 215 -3.71 -11.38 -24.91
N THR A 216 -4.43 -10.37 -25.39
CA THR A 216 -3.99 -9.50 -26.50
C THR A 216 -3.50 -8.13 -26.03
N ALA A 217 -3.72 -7.76 -24.77
CA ALA A 217 -3.32 -6.46 -24.26
C ALA A 217 -1.78 -6.36 -24.12
N PRO A 218 -1.19 -5.20 -24.46
CA PRO A 218 0.24 -4.97 -24.28
C PRO A 218 0.68 -5.21 -22.84
N GLY A 219 1.76 -5.95 -22.64
CA GLY A 219 2.32 -6.33 -21.35
C GLY A 219 1.63 -7.54 -20.69
N TRP A 220 0.37 -7.86 -21.03
CA TRP A 220 -0.34 -9.04 -20.53
C TRP A 220 -0.17 -10.27 -21.45
N GLN A 221 0.07 -10.05 -22.72
CA GLN A 221 0.25 -11.11 -23.74
C GLN A 221 1.38 -12.09 -23.38
N GLU A 222 2.35 -11.68 -22.60
CA GLU A 222 3.45 -12.55 -22.13
C GLU A 222 2.96 -13.63 -21.16
N TYR A 223 1.81 -13.41 -20.53
CA TYR A 223 1.18 -14.34 -19.58
C TYR A 223 0.03 -15.14 -20.17
N THR A 224 -0.13 -15.15 -21.51
CA THR A 224 -1.25 -15.80 -22.22
C THR A 224 -1.55 -17.21 -21.72
N ASN A 225 -0.53 -18.02 -21.46
CA ASN A 225 -0.67 -19.39 -20.99
C ASN A 225 -1.07 -19.52 -19.52
N LYS A 226 -1.07 -18.43 -18.77
CA LYS A 226 -1.38 -18.36 -17.33
C LYS A 226 -2.72 -17.69 -17.07
N ILE A 227 -3.30 -17.03 -18.08
CA ILE A 227 -4.59 -16.31 -17.99
C ILE A 227 -5.73 -17.31 -18.09
N GLN A 228 -6.58 -17.31 -17.06
CA GLN A 228 -7.74 -18.20 -16.91
C GLN A 228 -8.97 -17.41 -16.43
N ALA A 229 -10.16 -18.00 -16.58
CA ALA A 229 -11.37 -17.46 -15.98
C ALA A 229 -11.31 -17.49 -14.45
N SER A 230 -11.87 -16.43 -13.81
CA SER A 230 -12.11 -16.38 -12.37
C SER A 230 -13.34 -17.17 -11.97
#